data_81a40b57ccf21516d16b0032023f811b
#
_entry.id   81a40b57ccf21516d16b0032023f811b
#
_cell.length_a   1.000
_cell.length_b   1.000
_cell.length_c   1.000
_cell.angle_alpha   90.00
_cell.angle_beta   90.00
_cell.angle_gamma   90.00
#
_symmetry.space_group_name_H-M   'P 1'
#
loop_
_entity.id
_entity.type
_entity.pdbx_description
1 polymer ?
#
loop_
_entity_poly.entity_id
_entity_poly.type
_entity_poly.pdbx_seq_one_letter_code
_entity_poly.pdbx_strand_id
1 'polypeptide(L)'
;NIKDNIAPKGYFIGCCYDGNKIFEALKDSNIEFSDTHSEKIYSIDKKYDIDDFTFNPDNMDNIFGNTIDVYMESIGQIIPEYLVNFKFFRHYMEENGFKLVSPKVKGKYSNLLKQNNITEGFGDFEKVINNLPELAEQDKELQKGGYYNEAMNILKNTELNDDGTIKELGYEKLRLLSSFNNYFIFQKV
;
A
#
# COMPACT_ATOMS: atom_id res chain seq x y z
N ASN A 1 22.92 -2.97 1.78
CA ASN A 1 22.03 -3.41 2.81
C ASN A 1 21.41 -2.16 3.49
N ILE A 2 20.10 -2.17 3.78
CA ILE A 2 19.37 -1.00 4.33
C ILE A 2 19.95 -0.59 5.67
N LYS A 3 20.26 -1.57 6.54
CA LYS A 3 20.84 -1.33 7.87
C LYS A 3 22.15 -0.54 7.81
N ASP A 4 22.99 -0.81 6.83
CA ASP A 4 24.32 -0.19 6.73
C ASP A 4 24.27 1.20 6.10
N ASN A 5 23.23 1.48 5.31
CA ASN A 5 23.07 2.72 4.56
C ASN A 5 22.21 3.78 5.27
N ILE A 6 21.53 3.42 6.36
CA ILE A 6 20.74 4.37 7.15
C ILE A 6 21.52 4.78 8.39
N ALA A 7 21.68 6.09 8.60
CA ALA A 7 22.33 6.64 9.81
C ALA A 7 21.52 6.30 11.08
N PRO A 8 22.15 6.23 12.29
CA PRO A 8 21.42 6.13 13.55
C PRO A 8 20.33 7.20 13.64
N LYS A 9 19.14 6.81 14.10
CA LYS A 9 17.92 7.62 14.15
C LYS A 9 17.35 8.03 12.76
N GLY A 10 17.95 7.57 11.66
CA GLY A 10 17.40 7.72 10.31
C GLY A 10 16.16 6.86 10.10
N TYR A 11 15.43 7.15 9.04
CA TYR A 11 14.15 6.49 8.73
C TYR A 11 14.24 5.65 7.47
N PHE A 12 13.53 4.52 7.49
CA PHE A 12 13.20 3.72 6.31
C PHE A 12 11.69 3.84 6.08
N ILE A 13 11.33 4.45 4.97
CA ILE A 13 9.94 4.74 4.62
C ILE A 13 9.65 4.16 3.25
N GLY A 14 8.50 3.56 3.09
CA GLY A 14 8.06 3.02 1.82
C GLY A 14 6.61 2.58 1.82
N CYS A 15 6.19 2.05 0.69
CA CYS A 15 4.93 1.33 0.54
C CYS A 15 5.15 0.11 -0.35
N CYS A 16 4.35 -0.91 -0.13
CA CYS A 16 4.26 -2.08 -0.99
C CYS A 16 2.90 -2.76 -0.78
N TYR A 17 2.59 -3.75 -1.61
CA TYR A 17 1.41 -4.57 -1.38
C TYR A 17 1.48 -5.26 -0.02
N ASP A 18 0.38 -5.22 0.71
CA ASP A 18 0.17 -6.07 1.88
C ASP A 18 -0.12 -7.50 1.41
N GLY A 19 0.85 -8.37 1.61
CA GLY A 19 0.75 -9.77 1.18
C GLY A 19 -0.45 -10.49 1.77
N ASN A 20 -0.89 -10.14 2.98
CA ASN A 20 -2.09 -10.74 3.56
C ASN A 20 -3.36 -10.30 2.82
N LYS A 21 -3.47 -9.03 2.43
CA LYS A 21 -4.61 -8.55 1.64
C LYS A 21 -4.65 -9.20 0.25
N ILE A 22 -3.51 -9.28 -0.42
CA ILE A 22 -3.40 -9.96 -1.72
C ILE A 22 -3.73 -11.44 -1.58
N PHE A 23 -3.18 -12.11 -0.55
CA PHE A 23 -3.43 -13.53 -0.30
C PHE A 23 -4.93 -13.82 -0.12
N GLU A 24 -5.63 -13.02 0.68
CA GLU A 24 -7.07 -13.14 0.88
C GLU A 24 -7.86 -12.86 -0.41
N ALA A 25 -7.47 -11.83 -1.17
CA ALA A 25 -8.15 -11.46 -2.41
C ALA A 25 -7.97 -12.50 -3.53
N LEU A 26 -6.87 -13.26 -3.52
CA LEU A 26 -6.55 -14.30 -4.51
C LEU A 26 -6.99 -15.71 -4.08
N LYS A 27 -7.76 -15.87 -2.99
CA LYS A 27 -8.22 -17.19 -2.52
C LYS A 27 -9.01 -17.95 -3.58
N ASP A 28 -9.96 -17.28 -4.18
CA ASP A 28 -10.95 -17.90 -5.07
C ASP A 28 -10.64 -17.71 -6.55
N SER A 29 -9.94 -16.63 -6.92
CA SER A 29 -9.63 -16.30 -8.31
C SER A 29 -8.51 -15.27 -8.43
N ASN A 30 -7.88 -15.20 -9.60
CA ASN A 30 -7.01 -14.09 -9.97
C ASN A 30 -7.80 -12.80 -10.09
N ILE A 31 -7.12 -11.68 -9.91
CA ILE A 31 -7.70 -10.34 -10.04
C ILE A 31 -7.36 -9.82 -11.43
N GLU A 32 -8.35 -9.38 -12.17
CA GLU A 32 -8.15 -8.73 -13.45
C GLU A 32 -9.12 -7.56 -13.60
N PHE A 33 -8.63 -6.50 -14.19
CA PHE A 33 -9.43 -5.37 -14.62
C PHE A 33 -9.07 -4.95 -16.03
N SER A 34 -10.12 -4.80 -16.85
CA SER A 34 -10.04 -4.26 -18.21
C SER A 34 -10.93 -3.03 -18.30
N ASP A 35 -10.58 -2.10 -19.19
CA ASP A 35 -11.39 -0.92 -19.49
C ASP A 35 -12.67 -1.26 -20.26
N THR A 36 -13.40 -0.24 -20.68
CA THR A 36 -14.64 -0.36 -21.47
C THR A 36 -14.40 -0.90 -22.88
N HIS A 37 -13.16 -0.88 -23.38
CA HIS A 37 -12.75 -1.42 -24.67
C HIS A 37 -12.19 -2.85 -24.57
N SER A 38 -12.25 -3.45 -23.38
CA SER A 38 -11.67 -4.76 -23.06
C SER A 38 -10.14 -4.78 -23.09
N GLU A 39 -9.48 -3.63 -22.99
CA GLU A 39 -8.05 -3.55 -22.82
C GLU A 39 -7.68 -3.77 -21.35
N LYS A 40 -6.74 -4.66 -21.11
CA LYS A 40 -6.31 -5.01 -19.74
C LYS A 40 -5.55 -3.86 -19.11
N ILE A 41 -6.08 -3.32 -18.01
CA ILE A 41 -5.46 -2.25 -17.24
C ILE A 41 -4.52 -2.81 -16.18
N TYR A 42 -4.95 -3.84 -15.43
CA TYR A 42 -4.08 -4.58 -14.52
C TYR A 42 -4.56 -6.01 -14.30
N SER A 43 -3.64 -6.89 -13.92
CA SER A 43 -3.97 -8.17 -13.31
C SER A 43 -2.99 -8.56 -12.21
N ILE A 44 -3.46 -9.37 -11.27
CA ILE A 44 -2.64 -10.02 -10.24
C ILE A 44 -2.99 -11.49 -10.28
N ASP A 45 -2.00 -12.31 -10.63
CA ASP A 45 -2.14 -13.75 -10.78
C ASP A 45 -1.37 -14.49 -9.68
N LYS A 46 -2.05 -15.39 -8.98
CA LYS A 46 -1.47 -16.26 -7.96
C LYS A 46 -0.44 -17.21 -8.57
N LYS A 47 0.76 -17.30 -7.97
CA LYS A 47 1.85 -18.23 -8.35
C LYS A 47 2.36 -19.06 -7.16
N TYR A 48 1.61 -19.17 -6.10
CA TYR A 48 1.92 -19.96 -4.92
C TYR A 48 0.83 -21.01 -4.66
N ASP A 49 1.19 -22.05 -3.91
CA ASP A 49 0.30 -23.15 -3.54
C ASP A 49 0.37 -23.37 -2.02
N ILE A 50 -0.14 -22.39 -1.27
CA ILE A 50 -0.31 -22.46 0.18
C ILE A 50 -1.72 -22.01 0.56
N ASP A 51 -2.24 -22.57 1.64
CA ASP A 51 -3.57 -22.25 2.18
C ASP A 51 -3.53 -21.30 3.38
N ASP A 52 -2.34 -21.07 3.94
CA ASP A 52 -2.13 -20.18 5.08
C ASP A 52 -0.89 -19.32 4.89
N PHE A 53 -1.04 -18.02 5.10
CA PHE A 53 0.03 -17.02 5.02
C PHE A 53 0.21 -16.31 6.36
N THR A 54 -0.08 -17.01 7.46
CA THR A 54 0.03 -16.47 8.83
C THR A 54 1.48 -16.54 9.30
N PHE A 55 2.02 -15.42 9.78
CA PHE A 55 3.33 -15.38 10.39
C PHE A 55 3.33 -16.09 11.74
N ASN A 56 4.20 -17.09 11.87
CA ASN A 56 4.52 -17.80 13.10
C ASN A 56 6.06 -17.81 13.27
N PRO A 57 6.62 -17.23 14.35
CA PRO A 57 8.08 -17.20 14.55
C PRO A 57 8.72 -18.60 14.65
N ASP A 58 7.97 -19.61 15.08
CA ASP A 58 8.46 -20.98 15.23
C ASP A 58 8.38 -21.79 13.93
N ASN A 59 7.61 -21.33 12.95
CA ASN A 59 7.50 -21.95 11.63
C ASN A 59 7.23 -20.87 10.56
N MET A 60 8.25 -20.59 9.77
CA MET A 60 8.23 -19.56 8.71
C MET A 60 8.13 -20.13 7.30
N ASP A 61 7.89 -21.42 7.12
CA ASP A 61 7.91 -22.07 5.80
C ASP A 61 6.93 -21.45 4.81
N ASN A 62 5.76 -21.01 5.30
CA ASN A 62 4.71 -20.41 4.47
C ASN A 62 4.92 -18.92 4.17
N ILE A 63 5.95 -18.27 4.74
CA ILE A 63 6.15 -16.83 4.60
C ILE A 63 6.99 -16.46 3.38
N PHE A 64 7.88 -17.35 2.95
CA PHE A 64 8.85 -17.06 1.91
C PHE A 64 8.50 -17.74 0.57
N GLY A 65 8.98 -17.12 -0.51
CA GLY A 65 8.89 -17.70 -1.85
C GLY A 65 7.53 -17.57 -2.53
N ASN A 66 6.53 -17.01 -1.86
CA ASN A 66 5.20 -16.84 -2.42
C ASN A 66 5.20 -15.69 -3.42
N THR A 67 5.06 -16.01 -4.69
CA THR A 67 5.09 -15.04 -5.79
C THR A 67 3.71 -14.80 -6.38
N ILE A 68 3.54 -13.61 -6.92
CA ILE A 68 2.44 -13.21 -7.77
C ILE A 68 3.00 -12.65 -9.07
N ASP A 69 2.27 -12.78 -10.15
CA ASP A 69 2.54 -12.05 -11.38
C ASP A 69 1.64 -10.81 -11.43
N VAL A 70 2.26 -9.64 -11.53
CA VAL A 70 1.56 -8.35 -11.60
C VAL A 70 1.73 -7.76 -12.99
N TYR A 71 0.63 -7.51 -13.66
CA TYR A 71 0.59 -6.72 -14.88
C TYR A 71 -0.04 -5.36 -14.61
N MET A 72 0.56 -4.32 -15.13
CA MET A 72 -0.02 -2.97 -15.19
C MET A 72 0.21 -2.40 -16.59
N GLU A 73 -0.83 -1.84 -17.19
CA GLU A 73 -0.78 -1.22 -18.51
C GLU A 73 0.34 -0.16 -18.61
N SER A 74 0.48 0.68 -17.59
CA SER A 74 1.51 1.73 -17.53
C SER A 74 2.95 1.19 -17.62
N ILE A 75 3.17 -0.09 -17.30
CA ILE A 75 4.46 -0.78 -17.38
C ILE A 75 4.53 -1.63 -18.65
N GLY A 76 3.40 -2.15 -19.13
CA GLY A 76 3.28 -2.93 -20.35
C GLY A 76 3.87 -4.34 -20.30
N GLN A 77 4.24 -4.83 -19.11
CA GLN A 77 4.81 -6.16 -18.93
C GLN A 77 4.41 -6.77 -17.58
N ILE A 78 4.47 -8.11 -17.51
CA ILE A 78 4.28 -8.84 -16.26
C ILE A 78 5.55 -8.76 -15.43
N ILE A 79 5.41 -8.40 -14.16
CA ILE A 79 6.51 -8.35 -13.19
C ILE A 79 6.20 -9.37 -12.07
N PRO A 80 7.07 -10.36 -11.84
CA PRO A 80 6.94 -11.23 -10.68
C PRO A 80 7.31 -10.46 -9.40
N GLU A 81 6.42 -10.53 -8.41
CA GLU A 81 6.61 -9.92 -7.10
C GLU A 81 6.43 -10.96 -5.99
N TYR A 82 7.04 -10.71 -4.83
CA TYR A 82 6.86 -11.55 -3.64
C TYR A 82 5.80 -10.95 -2.71
N LEU A 83 4.98 -11.82 -2.12
CA LEU A 83 4.08 -11.41 -1.04
C LEU A 83 4.88 -11.01 0.20
N VAL A 84 4.59 -9.82 0.72
CA VAL A 84 5.20 -9.30 1.95
C VAL A 84 4.22 -9.47 3.10
N ASN A 85 4.53 -10.39 4.03
CA ASN A 85 3.78 -10.48 5.27
C ASN A 85 4.23 -9.36 6.23
N PHE A 86 3.36 -8.40 6.52
CA PHE A 86 3.72 -7.22 7.32
C PHE A 86 4.05 -7.54 8.79
N LYS A 87 3.51 -8.62 9.36
CA LYS A 87 3.89 -9.07 10.71
C LYS A 87 5.32 -9.61 10.72
N PHE A 88 5.67 -10.43 9.72
CA PHE A 88 7.04 -10.89 9.54
C PHE A 88 7.98 -9.72 9.24
N PHE A 89 7.60 -8.82 8.33
CA PHE A 89 8.42 -7.67 7.96
C PHE A 89 8.75 -6.80 9.17
N ARG A 90 7.77 -6.54 10.04
CA ARG A 90 7.99 -5.83 11.29
C ARG A 90 8.98 -6.58 12.20
N HIS A 91 8.76 -7.87 12.43
CA HIS A 91 9.63 -8.71 13.25
C HIS A 91 11.08 -8.68 12.72
N TYR A 92 11.26 -8.90 11.42
CA TYR A 92 12.57 -8.87 10.78
C TYR A 92 13.26 -7.49 10.91
N MET A 93 12.53 -6.41 10.77
CA MET A 93 13.08 -5.06 10.93
C MET A 93 13.50 -4.79 12.38
N GLU A 94 12.70 -5.24 13.36
CA GLU A 94 13.01 -5.10 14.78
C GLU A 94 14.29 -5.88 15.16
N GLU A 95 14.46 -7.09 14.66
CA GLU A 95 15.71 -7.88 14.84
C GLU A 95 16.93 -7.21 14.20
N ASN A 96 16.73 -6.42 13.16
CA ASN A 96 17.81 -5.71 12.47
C ASN A 96 18.07 -4.29 13.02
N GLY A 97 17.53 -3.95 14.18
CA GLY A 97 17.80 -2.67 14.87
C GLY A 97 16.96 -1.51 14.36
N PHE A 98 15.79 -1.79 13.84
CA PHE A 98 14.78 -0.79 13.51
C PHE A 98 13.59 -0.91 14.45
N LYS A 99 12.88 0.19 14.66
CA LYS A 99 11.60 0.20 15.36
C LYS A 99 10.52 0.81 14.49
N LEU A 100 9.35 0.22 14.50
CA LEU A 100 8.18 0.81 13.89
C LEU A 100 7.88 2.14 14.57
N VAL A 101 7.74 3.21 13.80
CA VAL A 101 7.44 4.53 14.33
C VAL A 101 6.04 4.53 14.92
N SER A 102 5.90 5.06 16.12
CA SER A 102 4.63 5.21 16.81
C SER A 102 4.50 6.62 17.36
N PRO A 103 3.32 7.27 17.31
CA PRO A 103 3.08 8.56 17.92
C PRO A 103 3.33 8.58 19.44
N LYS A 104 3.37 7.40 20.07
CA LYS A 104 3.72 7.23 21.49
C LYS A 104 5.21 7.40 21.75
N VAL A 105 6.05 7.21 20.73
CA VAL A 105 7.50 7.42 20.82
C VAL A 105 7.77 8.91 20.67
N LYS A 106 8.26 9.56 21.74
CA LYS A 106 8.64 10.97 21.71
C LYS A 106 9.78 11.17 20.72
N GLY A 107 9.52 11.90 19.63
CA GLY A 107 10.51 12.19 18.61
C GLY A 107 10.14 13.44 17.81
N LYS A 108 11.09 13.94 17.02
CA LYS A 108 10.95 15.16 16.20
C LYS A 108 9.69 15.18 15.36
N TYR A 109 9.23 14.02 14.88
CA TYR A 109 8.09 13.88 13.96
C TYR A 109 6.81 13.36 14.64
N SER A 110 6.80 13.16 15.96
CA SER A 110 5.62 12.64 16.66
C SER A 110 4.40 13.56 16.52
N ASN A 111 4.62 14.88 16.46
CA ASN A 111 3.53 15.84 16.22
C ASN A 111 3.00 15.76 14.80
N LEU A 112 3.90 15.60 13.81
CA LEU A 112 3.51 15.44 12.40
C LEU A 112 2.65 14.18 12.20
N LEU A 113 3.06 13.06 12.81
CA LEU A 113 2.28 11.82 12.76
C LEU A 113 0.90 11.99 13.39
N LYS A 114 0.82 12.67 14.54
CA LYS A 114 -0.46 12.97 15.21
C LYS A 114 -1.36 13.89 14.38
N GLN A 115 -0.80 14.95 13.81
CA GLN A 115 -1.52 15.90 12.97
C GLN A 115 -2.13 15.23 11.73
N ASN A 116 -1.47 14.21 11.20
CA ASN A 116 -1.92 13.44 10.04
C ASN A 116 -2.66 12.15 10.43
N ASN A 117 -3.12 12.03 11.67
CA ASN A 117 -3.85 10.85 12.17
C ASN A 117 -3.12 9.51 11.97
N ILE A 118 -1.79 9.54 11.83
CA ILE A 118 -0.97 8.35 11.70
C ILE A 118 -0.77 7.74 13.09
N THR A 119 -1.51 6.69 13.39
CA THR A 119 -1.51 6.03 14.69
C THR A 119 -0.38 5.01 14.88
N GLU A 120 0.13 4.49 13.76
CA GLU A 120 1.26 3.55 13.72
C GLU A 120 2.07 3.78 12.45
N GLY A 121 3.33 3.34 12.43
CA GLY A 121 4.18 3.36 11.24
C GLY A 121 3.77 2.34 10.16
N PHE A 122 2.66 1.65 10.34
CA PHE A 122 1.95 0.88 9.33
C PHE A 122 0.55 1.44 9.12
N GLY A 123 0.08 1.42 7.89
CA GLY A 123 -1.29 1.81 7.59
C GLY A 123 -1.66 1.64 6.13
N ASP A 124 -2.96 1.61 5.89
CA ASP A 124 -3.51 1.54 4.56
C ASP A 124 -3.14 2.78 3.75
N PHE A 125 -2.59 2.58 2.57
CA PHE A 125 -2.28 3.66 1.66
C PHE A 125 -3.53 4.43 1.23
N GLU A 126 -4.66 3.76 1.15
CA GLU A 126 -5.96 4.38 0.88
C GLU A 126 -6.32 5.49 1.88
N LYS A 127 -5.97 5.32 3.17
CA LYS A 127 -6.19 6.37 4.17
C LYS A 127 -5.37 7.62 3.89
N VAL A 128 -4.16 7.46 3.34
CA VAL A 128 -3.33 8.58 2.91
C VAL A 128 -3.99 9.32 1.75
N ILE A 129 -4.49 8.58 0.75
CA ILE A 129 -5.20 9.16 -0.40
C ILE A 129 -6.45 9.92 0.04
N ASN A 130 -7.24 9.37 0.95
CA ASN A 130 -8.44 10.01 1.46
C ASN A 130 -8.15 11.30 2.27
N ASN A 131 -6.96 11.43 2.82
CA ASN A 131 -6.51 12.63 3.54
C ASN A 131 -5.78 13.64 2.65
N LEU A 132 -5.51 13.31 1.37
CA LEU A 132 -4.85 14.23 0.43
C LEU A 132 -5.54 15.61 0.31
N PRO A 133 -6.89 15.72 0.31
CA PRO A 133 -7.56 17.02 0.28
C PRO A 133 -7.14 17.92 1.44
N GLU A 134 -7.15 17.39 2.67
CA GLU A 134 -6.76 18.16 3.87
C GLU A 134 -5.27 18.49 3.87
N LEU A 135 -4.42 17.56 3.43
CA LEU A 135 -2.97 17.78 3.32
C LEU A 135 -2.64 18.87 2.30
N ALA A 136 -3.36 18.89 1.19
CA ALA A 136 -3.12 19.87 0.14
C ALA A 136 -3.67 21.26 0.49
N GLU A 137 -4.72 21.38 1.31
CA GLU A 137 -5.13 22.67 1.88
C GLU A 137 -4.04 23.29 2.74
N GLN A 138 -3.20 22.46 3.37
CA GLN A 138 -2.09 22.88 4.21
C GLN A 138 -0.80 23.15 3.41
N ASP A 139 -0.64 22.56 2.24
CA ASP A 139 0.56 22.69 1.38
C ASP A 139 0.20 23.30 0.01
N LYS A 140 0.47 24.60 -0.11
CA LYS A 140 0.21 25.36 -1.33
C LYS A 140 1.04 24.90 -2.55
N GLU A 141 2.17 24.21 -2.33
CA GLU A 141 2.99 23.68 -3.42
C GLU A 141 2.34 22.44 -4.04
N LEU A 142 1.71 21.58 -3.23
CA LEU A 142 0.93 20.45 -3.73
C LEU A 142 -0.25 20.91 -4.62
N GLN A 143 -0.87 22.03 -4.28
CA GLN A 143 -2.00 22.56 -5.07
C GLN A 143 -1.61 23.10 -6.46
N LYS A 144 -0.33 23.41 -6.67
CA LYS A 144 0.16 23.95 -7.96
C LYS A 144 0.37 22.87 -9.02
N GLY A 145 0.44 21.62 -8.65
CA GLY A 145 0.63 20.49 -9.58
C GLY A 145 -0.64 20.17 -10.37
N GLY A 146 -0.54 20.11 -11.72
CA GLY A 146 -1.67 19.73 -12.58
C GLY A 146 -2.27 18.37 -12.20
N TYR A 147 -1.43 17.39 -11.86
CA TYR A 147 -1.85 16.06 -11.40
C TYR A 147 -2.65 16.06 -10.10
N TYR A 148 -2.38 17.01 -9.19
CA TYR A 148 -3.18 17.15 -7.98
C TYR A 148 -4.62 17.51 -8.30
N ASN A 149 -4.83 18.50 -9.17
CA ASN A 149 -6.17 18.92 -9.58
C ASN A 149 -6.92 17.81 -10.31
N GLU A 150 -6.21 17.03 -11.13
CA GLU A 150 -6.76 15.87 -11.82
C GLU A 150 -7.16 14.77 -10.84
N ALA A 151 -6.29 14.39 -9.90
CA ALA A 151 -6.59 13.43 -8.85
C ALA A 151 -7.77 13.89 -7.97
N MET A 152 -7.83 15.18 -7.61
CA MET A 152 -8.93 15.73 -6.84
C MET A 152 -10.24 15.77 -7.63
N ASN A 153 -10.20 16.01 -8.94
CA ASN A 153 -11.38 15.91 -9.79
C ASN A 153 -11.90 14.48 -9.86
N ILE A 154 -11.00 13.48 -10.01
CA ILE A 154 -11.36 12.07 -9.99
C ILE A 154 -12.00 11.71 -8.63
N LEU A 155 -11.40 12.14 -7.52
CA LEU A 155 -11.92 11.86 -6.17
C LEU A 155 -13.27 12.56 -5.87
N LYS A 156 -13.51 13.75 -6.42
CA LYS A 156 -14.73 14.53 -6.20
C LYS A 156 -15.88 14.17 -7.15
N ASN A 157 -15.53 13.77 -8.37
CA ASN A 157 -16.51 13.50 -9.45
C ASN A 157 -16.84 12.02 -9.58
N THR A 158 -16.78 11.28 -8.49
CA THR A 158 -17.38 9.94 -8.44
C THR A 158 -18.88 10.12 -8.61
N GLU A 159 -19.34 10.14 -9.86
CA GLU A 159 -20.78 10.18 -10.14
C GLU A 159 -21.39 8.85 -9.66
N LEU A 160 -22.42 8.99 -8.85
CA LEU A 160 -23.23 7.85 -8.44
C LEU A 160 -24.34 7.64 -9.46
N ASN A 161 -24.66 6.40 -9.74
CA ASN A 161 -25.90 6.01 -10.42
C ASN A 161 -27.11 6.36 -9.52
N ASP A 162 -28.30 6.37 -10.07
CA ASP A 162 -29.54 6.67 -9.32
C ASP A 162 -29.82 5.69 -8.18
N ASP A 163 -29.17 4.51 -8.17
CA ASP A 163 -29.22 3.50 -7.12
C ASP A 163 -28.11 3.66 -6.06
N GLY A 164 -27.30 4.72 -6.14
CA GLY A 164 -26.17 4.97 -5.22
C GLY A 164 -24.90 4.20 -5.55
N THR A 165 -24.85 3.42 -6.62
CA THR A 165 -23.63 2.76 -7.10
C THR A 165 -22.76 3.71 -7.92
N ILE A 166 -21.45 3.47 -7.94
CA ILE A 166 -20.50 4.35 -8.65
C ILE A 166 -20.62 4.15 -10.15
N LYS A 167 -20.84 5.23 -10.91
CA LYS A 167 -21.06 5.22 -12.38
C LYS A 167 -19.87 4.67 -13.18
N GLU A 168 -18.65 4.82 -12.69
CA GLU A 168 -17.45 4.29 -13.32
C GLU A 168 -16.92 3.07 -12.59
N LEU A 169 -17.29 1.88 -13.08
CA LEU A 169 -16.72 0.60 -12.64
C LEU A 169 -15.17 0.60 -12.60
N GLY A 170 -14.51 1.43 -13.42
CA GLY A 170 -13.08 1.56 -13.47
C GLY A 170 -12.46 2.12 -12.20
N TYR A 171 -13.11 3.10 -11.58
CA TYR A 171 -12.56 3.78 -10.40
C TYR A 171 -12.53 2.88 -9.16
N GLU A 172 -13.58 2.10 -8.90
CA GLU A 172 -13.60 1.15 -7.77
C GLU A 172 -12.49 0.12 -7.89
N LYS A 173 -12.22 -0.37 -9.09
CA LYS A 173 -11.17 -1.38 -9.31
C LYS A 173 -9.78 -0.80 -9.20
N LEU A 174 -9.55 0.44 -9.66
CA LEU A 174 -8.29 1.15 -9.44
C LEU A 174 -8.09 1.47 -7.94
N ARG A 175 -9.17 1.84 -7.25
CA ARG A 175 -9.16 2.05 -5.80
C ARG A 175 -8.87 0.76 -5.05
N LEU A 176 -9.42 -0.38 -5.50
CA LEU A 176 -9.11 -1.70 -4.95
C LEU A 176 -7.61 -1.99 -5.05
N LEU A 177 -6.99 -1.73 -6.21
CA LEU A 177 -5.54 -1.91 -6.39
C LEU A 177 -4.74 -1.06 -5.38
N SER A 178 -5.13 0.20 -5.19
CA SER A 178 -4.50 1.09 -4.20
C SER A 178 -4.70 0.60 -2.77
N SER A 179 -5.86 0.00 -2.47
CA SER A 179 -6.19 -0.51 -1.13
C SER A 179 -5.34 -1.70 -0.69
N PHE A 180 -4.74 -2.43 -1.65
CA PHE A 180 -3.79 -3.49 -1.35
C PHE A 180 -2.46 -2.98 -0.80
N ASN A 181 -2.13 -1.71 -1.01
CA ASN A 181 -0.88 -1.15 -0.53
C ASN A 181 -0.97 -0.73 0.94
N ASN A 182 0.10 -1.03 1.68
CA ASN A 182 0.36 -0.46 2.99
C ASN A 182 1.63 0.38 2.94
N TYR A 183 1.63 1.51 3.66
CA TYR A 183 2.85 2.25 3.94
C TYR A 183 3.53 1.70 5.19
N PHE A 184 4.83 1.93 5.30
CA PHE A 184 5.61 1.63 6.49
C PHE A 184 6.62 2.73 6.81
N ILE A 185 6.84 2.95 8.10
CA ILE A 185 7.82 3.91 8.62
C ILE A 185 8.57 3.26 9.77
N PHE A 186 9.83 2.95 9.55
CA PHE A 186 10.74 2.44 10.56
C PHE A 186 11.82 3.46 10.90
N GLN A 187 12.24 3.52 12.16
CA GLN A 187 13.37 4.30 12.59
C GLN A 187 14.49 3.37 13.05
N LYS A 188 15.72 3.62 12.58
CA LYS A 188 16.91 2.94 13.07
C LYS A 188 17.22 3.37 14.51
N VAL A 189 17.35 2.41 15.42
CA VAL A 189 17.67 2.63 16.85
C VAL A 189 19.16 2.56 17.10
#